data_0eef60bc613036fea4e3335e941128a0
#
_entry.id   0eef60bc613036fea4e3335e941128a0
#
_cell.length_a   1.000
_cell.length_b   1.000
_cell.length_c   1.000
_cell.angle_alpha   90.00
_cell.angle_beta   90.00
_cell.angle_gamma   90.00
#
_symmetry.space_group_name_H-M   'P 1'
#
loop_
_entity.id
_entity.type
_entity.pdbx_description
1 polymer ?
#
loop_
_entity_poly.entity_id
_entity_poly.type
_entity_poly.pdbx_seq_one_letter_code
_entity_poly.pdbx_strand_id
1 'polypeptide(L)'
;MGFNDFMKNLSGNRFTGLQGGRHDMAFMRSLQRDLKTKQTTSIPLNKLQVVVFDLETTGFHPDKGDQILSIGAVKVTGRHVEDEYYSPVRFTEEIPPLVKELTGLEESELIHAPEPARALEQFFKFSGASPLVAHHASHEKAFMTYVSRKYFRAPFSHRLIDTSFMYRIAEPDNPYVRLEDCCEHNKIPVVGRHHALGDARLTAALWAVYVEKLQKMGVTTLSQVYERLAIVR
;
A
#
# COMPACT_ATOMS: atom_id res chain seq x y z
N MET A 1 3.56 40.44 -31.31
CA MET A 1 3.02 39.13 -30.95
C MET A 1 2.34 39.26 -29.61
N GLY A 2 1.02 39.25 -29.62
CA GLY A 2 0.20 39.66 -28.46
C GLY A 2 -0.16 38.47 -27.58
N PHE A 3 -0.43 38.79 -26.32
CA PHE A 3 -0.86 37.90 -25.23
C PHE A 3 -2.01 36.95 -25.63
N ASN A 4 -2.82 37.32 -26.64
CA ASN A 4 -3.90 36.49 -27.18
C ASN A 4 -3.43 35.28 -28.02
N ASP A 5 -2.21 35.25 -28.57
CA ASP A 5 -1.70 34.10 -29.32
C ASP A 5 -1.12 33.02 -28.38
N PHE A 6 -0.69 33.41 -27.19
CA PHE A 6 -0.23 32.47 -26.16
C PHE A 6 -1.40 31.65 -25.57
N MET A 7 -2.58 32.27 -25.42
CA MET A 7 -3.77 31.59 -24.87
C MET A 7 -4.44 30.63 -25.86
N LYS A 8 -4.26 30.80 -27.17
CA LYS A 8 -4.80 29.88 -28.19
C LYS A 8 -4.00 28.57 -28.30
N ASN A 9 -2.70 28.59 -27.95
CA ASN A 9 -1.88 27.37 -27.97
C ASN A 9 -2.06 26.48 -26.72
N LEU A 10 -2.71 26.96 -25.67
CA LEU A 10 -3.03 26.16 -24.46
C LEU A 10 -4.35 25.36 -24.57
N SER A 11 -5.15 25.62 -25.62
CA SER A 11 -6.44 24.90 -25.80
C SER A 11 -6.39 23.69 -26.74
N GLY A 12 -5.19 23.29 -27.20
CA GLY A 12 -4.97 22.26 -28.22
C GLY A 12 -4.56 20.88 -27.74
N ASN A 13 -4.34 20.67 -26.45
CA ASN A 13 -3.97 19.34 -25.94
C ASN A 13 -5.22 18.67 -25.31
N ARG A 14 -6.05 18.08 -26.19
CA ARG A 14 -7.14 17.19 -25.76
C ARG A 14 -6.53 15.98 -25.06
N PHE A 15 -6.60 15.99 -23.74
CA PHE A 15 -6.47 14.81 -22.90
C PHE A 15 -7.56 13.80 -23.29
N THR A 16 -7.28 12.93 -24.25
CA THR A 16 -8.12 11.78 -24.64
C THR A 16 -7.97 10.61 -23.69
N GLY A 17 -7.94 10.88 -22.37
CA GLY A 17 -7.81 9.86 -21.32
C GLY A 17 -8.94 9.85 -20.28
N LEU A 18 -10.07 10.52 -20.52
CA LEU A 18 -11.10 10.81 -19.49
C LEU A 18 -12.42 10.05 -19.68
N GLN A 19 -12.44 8.81 -20.19
CA GLN A 19 -13.66 8.01 -20.14
C GLN A 19 -13.86 7.25 -18.80
N GLY A 20 -12.84 7.13 -17.93
CA GLY A 20 -12.94 6.59 -16.58
C GLY A 20 -13.46 7.57 -15.51
N GLY A 21 -13.30 8.86 -15.71
CA GLY A 21 -13.28 9.88 -14.65
C GLY A 21 -14.56 10.12 -13.84
N ARG A 22 -15.76 9.75 -14.29
CA ARG A 22 -16.99 9.95 -13.48
C ARG A 22 -17.29 8.74 -12.59
N HIS A 23 -17.09 7.53 -13.10
CA HIS A 23 -17.35 6.29 -12.36
C HIS A 23 -16.33 6.12 -11.24
N ASP A 24 -15.05 6.38 -11.52
CA ASP A 24 -13.95 6.27 -10.57
C ASP A 24 -14.09 7.28 -9.42
N MET A 25 -14.54 8.52 -9.73
CA MET A 25 -14.80 9.52 -8.69
C MET A 25 -16.02 9.17 -7.83
N ALA A 26 -17.07 8.56 -8.40
CA ALA A 26 -18.23 8.10 -7.63
C ALA A 26 -17.84 6.95 -6.68
N PHE A 27 -17.06 6.01 -7.18
CA PHE A 27 -16.49 4.92 -6.37
C PHE A 27 -15.62 5.47 -5.23
N MET A 28 -14.67 6.37 -5.49
CA MET A 28 -13.81 6.96 -4.47
C MET A 28 -14.59 7.73 -3.41
N ARG A 29 -15.67 8.43 -3.79
CA ARG A 29 -16.55 9.11 -2.82
C ARG A 29 -17.30 8.12 -1.94
N SER A 30 -17.76 7.00 -2.49
CA SER A 30 -18.39 5.92 -1.71
C SER A 30 -17.39 5.33 -0.73
N LEU A 31 -16.23 4.94 -1.22
CA LEU A 31 -15.15 4.39 -0.40
C LEU A 31 -14.77 5.33 0.76
N GLN A 32 -14.64 6.63 0.50
CA GLN A 32 -14.32 7.61 1.55
C GLN A 32 -15.41 7.72 2.62
N ARG A 33 -16.70 7.55 2.26
CA ARG A 33 -17.79 7.49 3.25
C ARG A 33 -17.67 6.25 4.11
N ASP A 34 -17.42 5.10 3.50
CA ASP A 34 -17.29 3.83 4.21
C ASP A 34 -16.09 3.84 5.17
N LEU A 35 -14.97 4.42 4.75
CA LEU A 35 -13.78 4.60 5.59
C LEU A 35 -14.02 5.50 6.81
N LYS A 36 -14.88 6.51 6.69
CA LYS A 36 -15.21 7.41 7.81
C LYS A 36 -16.14 6.74 8.82
N THR A 37 -17.01 5.85 8.38
CA THR A 37 -18.03 5.22 9.25
C THR A 37 -17.52 3.94 9.90
N LYS A 38 -16.57 3.23 9.28
CA LYS A 38 -16.06 1.94 9.78
C LYS A 38 -15.14 2.13 10.98
N GLN A 39 -15.63 1.81 12.16
CA GLN A 39 -14.83 1.78 13.39
C GLN A 39 -14.02 0.49 13.45
N THR A 40 -12.74 0.55 13.07
CA THR A 40 -11.87 -0.63 13.02
C THR A 40 -10.96 -0.77 14.24
N THR A 41 -10.81 0.27 15.05
CA THR A 41 -9.88 0.29 16.19
C THR A 41 -10.32 -0.56 17.37
N SER A 42 -11.64 -0.78 17.53
CA SER A 42 -12.23 -1.58 18.61
C SER A 42 -12.50 -3.04 18.23
N ILE A 43 -12.32 -3.38 16.94
CA ILE A 43 -12.48 -4.78 16.50
C ILE A 43 -11.32 -5.61 17.08
N PRO A 44 -11.60 -6.78 17.67
CA PRO A 44 -10.56 -7.69 18.13
C PRO A 44 -9.60 -8.05 16.99
N LEU A 45 -8.28 -8.00 17.24
CA LEU A 45 -7.24 -8.24 16.22
C LEU A 45 -7.42 -9.57 15.49
N ASN A 46 -7.88 -10.61 16.19
CA ASN A 46 -8.15 -11.93 15.58
C ASN A 46 -9.42 -11.99 14.71
N LYS A 47 -10.22 -10.92 14.69
CA LYS A 47 -11.42 -10.77 13.86
C LYS A 47 -11.31 -9.58 12.90
N LEU A 48 -10.24 -8.79 13.05
CA LEU A 48 -10.02 -7.63 12.21
C LEU A 48 -9.58 -8.09 10.83
N GLN A 49 -10.34 -7.70 9.80
CA GLN A 49 -9.91 -7.83 8.42
C GLN A 49 -9.01 -6.64 8.07
N VAL A 50 -7.84 -6.93 7.55
CA VAL A 50 -6.87 -5.98 7.03
C VAL A 50 -6.46 -6.37 5.61
N VAL A 51 -5.89 -5.42 4.87
CA VAL A 51 -5.20 -5.70 3.61
C VAL A 51 -3.74 -5.31 3.78
N VAL A 52 -2.88 -6.31 3.79
CA VAL A 52 -1.43 -6.14 3.82
C VAL A 52 -0.97 -5.89 2.39
N PHE A 53 -0.16 -4.87 2.15
CA PHE A 53 0.27 -4.55 0.79
C PHE A 53 1.70 -4.02 0.76
N ASP A 54 2.27 -4.11 -0.42
CA ASP A 54 3.60 -3.62 -0.75
C ASP A 54 3.64 -3.08 -2.18
N LEU A 55 4.55 -2.16 -2.46
CA LEU A 55 4.73 -1.49 -3.74
C LEU A 55 6.16 -1.66 -4.25
N GLU A 56 6.31 -2.07 -5.52
CA GLU A 56 7.56 -1.84 -6.23
C GLU A 56 7.49 -0.52 -6.97
N THR A 57 8.56 0.26 -6.89
CA THR A 57 8.61 1.63 -7.40
C THR A 57 9.93 1.94 -8.07
N THR A 58 9.98 2.98 -8.91
CA THR A 58 11.24 3.41 -9.55
C THR A 58 12.21 4.12 -8.60
N GLY A 59 11.75 4.48 -7.40
CA GLY A 59 12.54 5.18 -6.38
C GLY A 59 11.68 5.53 -5.17
N PHE A 60 12.07 6.55 -4.40
CA PHE A 60 11.47 6.87 -3.09
C PHE A 60 10.68 8.18 -3.07
N HIS A 61 10.66 8.93 -4.16
CA HIS A 61 10.17 10.31 -4.21
C HIS A 61 9.07 10.50 -5.26
N PRO A 62 7.80 10.14 -4.96
CA PRO A 62 6.70 10.27 -5.92
C PRO A 62 6.46 11.73 -6.35
N ASP A 63 6.80 12.71 -5.51
CA ASP A 63 6.75 14.14 -5.81
C ASP A 63 7.83 14.60 -6.78
N LYS A 64 8.90 13.82 -6.97
CA LYS A 64 9.99 14.07 -7.92
C LYS A 64 9.87 13.25 -9.21
N GLY A 65 8.81 12.47 -9.36
CA GLY A 65 8.53 11.73 -10.58
C GLY A 65 8.64 10.22 -10.47
N ASP A 66 9.07 9.68 -9.31
CA ASP A 66 9.08 8.23 -9.12
C ASP A 66 7.67 7.65 -9.22
N GLN A 67 7.58 6.46 -9.80
CA GLN A 67 6.32 5.82 -10.17
C GLN A 67 6.21 4.42 -9.58
N ILE A 68 4.96 3.97 -9.37
CA ILE A 68 4.66 2.59 -8.96
C ILE A 68 4.81 1.69 -10.18
N LEU A 69 5.54 0.60 -10.04
CA LEU A 69 5.75 -0.44 -11.05
C LEU A 69 4.86 -1.66 -10.83
N SER A 70 4.60 -2.01 -9.57
CA SER A 70 3.64 -3.07 -9.23
C SER A 70 3.04 -2.88 -7.84
N ILE A 71 1.88 -3.50 -7.63
CA ILE A 71 1.13 -3.51 -6.37
C ILE A 71 0.85 -4.96 -6.00
N GLY A 72 1.30 -5.38 -4.83
CA GLY A 72 0.98 -6.67 -4.23
C GLY A 72 0.14 -6.48 -2.98
N ALA A 73 -0.86 -7.32 -2.77
CA ALA A 73 -1.67 -7.25 -1.56
C ALA A 73 -2.23 -8.61 -1.14
N VAL A 74 -2.40 -8.78 0.17
CA VAL A 74 -2.95 -9.97 0.81
C VAL A 74 -4.04 -9.55 1.77
N LYS A 75 -5.24 -10.08 1.60
CA LYS A 75 -6.37 -9.87 2.52
C LYS A 75 -6.30 -10.89 3.65
N VAL A 76 -6.32 -10.41 4.88
CA VAL A 76 -6.15 -11.23 6.08
C VAL A 76 -7.26 -10.90 7.07
N THR A 77 -7.93 -11.93 7.63
CA THR A 77 -8.80 -11.77 8.79
C THR A 77 -8.15 -12.42 10.00
N GLY A 78 -7.81 -11.60 10.98
CA GLY A 78 -7.02 -12.06 12.11
C GLY A 78 -5.64 -12.55 11.69
N ARG A 79 -5.50 -13.89 11.55
CA ARG A 79 -4.27 -14.56 11.13
C ARG A 79 -4.43 -15.41 9.85
N HIS A 80 -5.62 -15.38 9.26
CA HIS A 80 -5.97 -16.22 8.12
C HIS A 80 -5.96 -15.41 6.84
N VAL A 81 -5.18 -15.85 5.85
CA VAL A 81 -5.19 -15.31 4.49
C VAL A 81 -6.50 -15.71 3.82
N GLU A 82 -7.19 -14.74 3.23
CA GLU A 82 -8.47 -14.93 2.54
C GLU A 82 -8.33 -14.81 1.04
N ASP A 83 -7.53 -13.84 0.57
CA ASP A 83 -7.44 -13.52 -0.86
C ASP A 83 -6.13 -12.78 -1.14
N GLU A 84 -5.72 -12.76 -2.41
CA GLU A 84 -4.49 -12.11 -2.86
C GLU A 84 -4.76 -11.28 -4.12
N TYR A 85 -4.01 -10.20 -4.26
CA TYR A 85 -4.05 -9.31 -5.40
C TYR A 85 -2.64 -8.99 -5.86
N TYR A 86 -2.43 -9.04 -7.17
CA TYR A 86 -1.21 -8.54 -7.80
C TYR A 86 -1.57 -7.81 -9.08
N SER A 87 -0.96 -6.67 -9.31
CA SER A 87 -1.05 -5.95 -10.57
C SER A 87 0.28 -5.27 -10.88
N PRO A 88 0.89 -5.56 -12.03
CA PRO A 88 1.85 -4.65 -12.60
C PRO A 88 1.13 -3.34 -12.95
N VAL A 89 1.89 -2.25 -13.07
CA VAL A 89 1.39 -0.93 -13.42
C VAL A 89 2.11 -0.46 -14.68
N ARG A 90 1.36 0.08 -15.63
CA ARG A 90 1.96 0.55 -16.88
C ARG A 90 3.04 1.57 -16.64
N PHE A 91 4.22 1.27 -17.21
CA PHE A 91 5.40 2.11 -17.21
C PHE A 91 6.04 2.03 -18.60
N THR A 92 6.45 3.16 -19.17
CA THR A 92 6.91 3.27 -20.55
C THR A 92 8.33 3.84 -20.69
N GLU A 93 8.93 4.15 -19.56
CA GLU A 93 10.31 4.62 -19.47
C GLU A 93 11.24 3.44 -19.16
N GLU A 94 12.54 3.68 -19.11
CA GLU A 94 13.53 2.69 -18.70
C GLU A 94 13.46 2.50 -17.17
N ILE A 95 13.37 1.24 -16.73
CA ILE A 95 13.42 0.91 -15.29
C ILE A 95 14.85 1.18 -14.80
N PRO A 96 15.02 1.91 -13.68
CA PRO A 96 16.36 2.11 -13.12
C PRO A 96 17.08 0.76 -12.92
N PRO A 97 18.35 0.61 -13.38
CA PRO A 97 19.04 -0.68 -13.40
C PRO A 97 19.03 -1.43 -12.07
N LEU A 98 19.22 -0.71 -10.95
CA LEU A 98 19.17 -1.30 -9.61
C LEU A 98 17.77 -1.82 -9.27
N VAL A 99 16.72 -1.12 -9.65
CA VAL A 99 15.32 -1.54 -9.41
C VAL A 99 15.01 -2.78 -10.24
N LYS A 100 15.45 -2.80 -11.51
CA LYS A 100 15.29 -3.95 -12.40
C LYS A 100 15.99 -5.19 -11.86
N GLU A 101 17.23 -5.04 -11.38
CA GLU A 101 18.01 -6.12 -10.77
C GLU A 101 17.32 -6.69 -9.51
N LEU A 102 16.79 -5.81 -8.65
CA LEU A 102 16.15 -6.20 -7.40
C LEU A 102 14.79 -6.86 -7.61
N THR A 103 13.95 -6.26 -8.46
CA THR A 103 12.54 -6.68 -8.62
C THR A 103 12.34 -7.75 -9.68
N GLY A 104 13.29 -7.86 -10.64
CA GLY A 104 13.16 -8.72 -11.81
C GLY A 104 12.08 -8.26 -12.81
N LEU A 105 11.53 -7.05 -12.65
CA LEU A 105 10.52 -6.51 -13.56
C LEU A 105 11.15 -6.15 -14.91
N GLU A 106 10.42 -6.42 -15.98
CA GLU A 106 10.84 -6.13 -17.35
C GLU A 106 9.94 -5.06 -18.01
N GLU A 107 10.54 -4.15 -18.75
CA GLU A 107 9.83 -3.10 -19.49
C GLU A 107 8.77 -3.69 -20.44
N SER A 108 9.08 -4.85 -21.05
CA SER A 108 8.17 -5.59 -21.94
C SER A 108 6.86 -6.01 -21.27
N GLU A 109 6.88 -6.28 -19.97
CA GLU A 109 5.70 -6.61 -19.18
C GLU A 109 4.93 -5.34 -18.80
N LEU A 110 5.64 -4.31 -18.37
CA LEU A 110 5.03 -3.09 -17.87
C LEU A 110 4.38 -2.24 -18.96
N ILE A 111 4.88 -2.27 -20.20
CA ILE A 111 4.28 -1.51 -21.30
C ILE A 111 2.86 -1.95 -21.64
N HIS A 112 2.52 -3.20 -21.34
CA HIS A 112 1.20 -3.80 -21.57
C HIS A 112 0.33 -3.86 -20.31
N ALA A 113 0.88 -3.44 -19.16
CA ALA A 113 0.18 -3.46 -17.88
C ALA A 113 -0.97 -2.42 -17.82
N PRO A 114 -1.90 -2.56 -16.87
CA PRO A 114 -2.96 -1.58 -16.66
C PRO A 114 -2.42 -0.18 -16.38
N GLU A 115 -3.08 0.82 -16.92
CA GLU A 115 -2.81 2.23 -16.61
C GLU A 115 -2.83 2.46 -15.08
N PRO A 116 -1.99 3.36 -14.54
CA PRO A 116 -1.86 3.58 -13.10
C PRO A 116 -3.19 3.83 -12.39
N ALA A 117 -4.06 4.66 -12.97
CA ALA A 117 -5.39 4.92 -12.39
C ALA A 117 -6.24 3.64 -12.29
N ARG A 118 -6.15 2.75 -13.30
CA ARG A 118 -6.91 1.50 -13.34
C ARG A 118 -6.37 0.47 -12.35
N ALA A 119 -5.06 0.30 -12.26
CA ALA A 119 -4.43 -0.59 -11.28
C ALA A 119 -4.79 -0.17 -9.84
N LEU A 120 -4.69 1.12 -9.56
CA LEU A 120 -5.06 1.69 -8.25
C LEU A 120 -6.55 1.53 -7.95
N GLU A 121 -7.45 1.75 -8.92
CA GLU A 121 -8.89 1.53 -8.74
C GLU A 121 -9.18 0.08 -8.36
N GLN A 122 -8.54 -0.87 -9.03
CA GLN A 122 -8.67 -2.30 -8.74
C GLN A 122 -8.14 -2.64 -7.35
N PHE A 123 -6.98 -2.10 -6.97
CA PHE A 123 -6.45 -2.24 -5.62
C PHE A 123 -7.41 -1.68 -4.56
N PHE A 124 -7.98 -0.50 -4.76
CA PHE A 124 -8.96 0.06 -3.83
C PHE A 124 -10.27 -0.73 -3.79
N LYS A 125 -10.69 -1.37 -4.90
CA LYS A 125 -11.82 -2.31 -4.89
C LYS A 125 -11.51 -3.57 -4.08
N PHE A 126 -10.31 -4.11 -4.25
CA PHE A 126 -9.82 -5.25 -3.47
C PHE A 126 -9.76 -4.93 -1.98
N SER A 127 -9.18 -3.80 -1.61
CA SER A 127 -9.01 -3.42 -0.20
C SER A 127 -10.31 -2.97 0.47
N GLY A 128 -11.25 -2.40 -0.30
CA GLY A 128 -12.49 -1.84 0.26
C GLY A 128 -12.20 -0.86 1.40
N ALA A 129 -13.00 -0.91 2.45
CA ALA A 129 -12.82 -0.08 3.65
C ALA A 129 -11.99 -0.78 4.77
N SER A 130 -11.22 -1.80 4.44
CA SER A 130 -10.32 -2.45 5.41
C SER A 130 -9.11 -1.56 5.70
N PRO A 131 -8.58 -1.55 6.93
CA PRO A 131 -7.28 -0.96 7.20
C PRO A 131 -6.20 -1.58 6.32
N LEU A 132 -5.27 -0.77 5.86
CA LEU A 132 -4.09 -1.20 5.12
C LEU A 132 -2.93 -1.43 6.09
N VAL A 133 -2.11 -2.42 5.82
CA VAL A 133 -0.92 -2.75 6.61
C VAL A 133 0.27 -2.79 5.67
N ALA A 134 1.39 -2.20 6.08
CA ALA A 134 2.65 -2.31 5.36
C ALA A 134 3.82 -2.42 6.35
N HIS A 135 4.97 -2.89 5.88
CA HIS A 135 6.19 -2.91 6.67
C HIS A 135 6.97 -1.63 6.41
N HIS A 136 7.23 -0.82 7.47
CA HIS A 136 7.78 0.53 7.33
C HIS A 136 6.97 1.45 6.40
N ALA A 137 5.70 1.54 6.68
CA ALA A 137 4.62 2.10 5.86
C ALA A 137 4.79 3.55 5.37
N SER A 138 5.90 4.22 5.67
CA SER A 138 6.15 5.61 5.25
C SER A 138 6.29 5.75 3.73
N HIS A 139 6.91 4.76 3.08
CA HIS A 139 7.08 4.70 1.63
C HIS A 139 5.72 4.55 0.93
N GLU A 140 4.96 3.53 1.30
CA GLU A 140 3.62 3.27 0.75
C GLU A 140 2.69 4.45 0.99
N LYS A 141 2.76 5.06 2.18
CA LYS A 141 1.99 6.26 2.50
C LYS A 141 2.29 7.42 1.56
N ALA A 142 3.56 7.67 1.27
CA ALA A 142 3.98 8.74 0.37
C ALA A 142 3.41 8.53 -1.04
N PHE A 143 3.61 7.32 -1.61
CA PHE A 143 3.10 6.98 -2.93
C PHE A 143 1.57 7.02 -2.97
N MET A 144 0.88 6.34 -2.06
CA MET A 144 -0.59 6.30 -2.04
C MET A 144 -1.21 7.68 -1.85
N THR A 145 -0.57 8.56 -1.07
CA THR A 145 -1.02 9.95 -0.90
C THR A 145 -0.87 10.73 -2.22
N TYR A 146 0.26 10.58 -2.89
CA TYR A 146 0.55 11.27 -4.15
C TYR A 146 -0.40 10.79 -5.26
N VAL A 147 -0.50 9.48 -5.49
CA VAL A 147 -1.31 8.91 -6.59
C VAL A 147 -2.81 9.12 -6.37
N SER A 148 -3.29 9.09 -5.12
CA SER A 148 -4.69 9.39 -4.82
C SER A 148 -5.08 10.81 -5.22
N ARG A 149 -4.21 11.78 -4.97
CA ARG A 149 -4.42 13.18 -5.40
C ARG A 149 -4.29 13.33 -6.93
N LYS A 150 -3.27 12.69 -7.51
CA LYS A 150 -2.96 12.78 -8.95
C LYS A 150 -4.09 12.21 -9.81
N TYR A 151 -4.53 11.00 -9.51
CA TYR A 151 -5.47 10.25 -10.37
C TYR A 151 -6.94 10.42 -9.96
N PHE A 152 -7.23 10.54 -8.66
CA PHE A 152 -8.62 10.57 -8.18
C PHE A 152 -9.03 11.94 -7.60
N ARG A 153 -8.12 12.92 -7.53
CA ARG A 153 -8.35 14.23 -6.91
C ARG A 153 -8.93 14.11 -5.49
N ALA A 154 -8.55 13.09 -4.78
CA ALA A 154 -9.05 12.73 -3.47
C ALA A 154 -7.89 12.47 -2.50
N PRO A 155 -8.05 12.76 -1.19
CA PRO A 155 -7.04 12.39 -0.21
C PRO A 155 -6.99 10.86 -0.05
N PHE A 156 -5.80 10.32 0.25
CA PHE A 156 -5.66 8.95 0.73
C PHE A 156 -6.20 8.86 2.15
N SER A 157 -7.28 8.13 2.35
CA SER A 157 -8.07 8.15 3.60
C SER A 157 -8.06 6.81 4.34
N HIS A 158 -7.46 5.75 3.78
CA HIS A 158 -7.32 4.48 4.47
C HIS A 158 -6.49 4.64 5.74
N ARG A 159 -6.92 3.93 6.80
CA ARG A 159 -6.06 3.73 7.96
C ARG A 159 -4.89 2.87 7.55
N LEU A 160 -3.69 3.41 7.68
CA LEU A 160 -2.46 2.69 7.40
C LEU A 160 -1.80 2.30 8.72
N ILE A 161 -1.51 1.02 8.88
CA ILE A 161 -0.88 0.41 10.05
C ILE A 161 0.52 -0.01 9.63
N ASP A 162 1.51 0.46 10.35
CA ASP A 162 2.89 0.01 10.20
C ASP A 162 3.12 -1.22 11.09
N THR A 163 3.66 -2.31 10.54
CA THR A 163 4.01 -3.49 11.34
C THR A 163 5.03 -3.18 12.44
N SER A 164 5.84 -2.13 12.28
CA SER A 164 6.76 -1.65 13.32
C SER A 164 6.06 -1.33 14.63
N PHE A 165 4.80 -0.92 14.60
CA PHE A 165 4.01 -0.68 15.81
C PHE A 165 3.76 -1.95 16.61
N MET A 166 3.61 -3.08 15.91
CA MET A 166 3.32 -4.35 16.53
C MET A 166 4.57 -4.97 17.15
N TYR A 167 5.68 -4.99 16.41
CA TYR A 167 6.92 -5.60 16.94
C TYR A 167 7.55 -4.78 18.07
N ARG A 168 7.48 -3.44 18.04
CA ARG A 168 7.96 -2.60 19.15
C ARG A 168 7.25 -2.85 20.47
N ILE A 169 6.01 -3.30 20.43
CA ILE A 169 5.26 -3.68 21.65
C ILE A 169 5.55 -5.13 22.01
N ALA A 170 5.52 -6.03 21.02
CA ALA A 170 5.66 -7.46 21.27
C ALA A 170 7.10 -7.87 21.60
N GLU A 171 8.08 -7.14 21.09
CA GLU A 171 9.51 -7.42 21.17
C GLU A 171 10.32 -6.13 21.28
N PRO A 172 10.22 -5.39 22.39
CA PRO A 172 10.81 -4.06 22.53
C PRO A 172 12.34 -4.04 22.42
N ASP A 173 12.98 -5.15 22.79
CA ASP A 173 14.46 -5.31 22.74
C ASP A 173 14.93 -5.88 21.39
N ASN A 174 14.03 -6.12 20.43
CA ASN A 174 14.38 -6.69 19.14
C ASN A 174 15.03 -5.61 18.25
N PRO A 175 16.29 -5.80 17.81
CA PRO A 175 16.99 -4.84 16.98
C PRO A 175 16.61 -4.91 15.50
N TYR A 176 15.85 -5.92 15.10
CA TYR A 176 15.54 -6.16 13.69
C TYR A 176 14.51 -5.16 13.15
N VAL A 177 14.85 -4.61 11.99
CA VAL A 177 14.06 -3.57 11.33
C VAL A 177 13.65 -4.02 9.93
N ARG A 178 14.57 -4.69 9.20
CA ARG A 178 14.32 -5.12 7.84
C ARG A 178 13.30 -6.27 7.80
N LEU A 179 12.52 -6.34 6.72
CA LEU A 179 11.47 -7.36 6.56
C LEU A 179 12.02 -8.77 6.69
N GLU A 180 13.12 -9.06 6.00
CA GLU A 180 13.79 -10.35 6.03
C GLU A 180 14.28 -10.72 7.43
N ASP A 181 14.95 -9.81 8.14
CA ASP A 181 15.46 -10.06 9.49
C ASP A 181 14.32 -10.36 10.48
N CYS A 182 13.21 -9.60 10.37
CA CYS A 182 12.01 -9.84 11.16
C CYS A 182 11.36 -11.20 10.84
N CYS A 183 11.35 -11.60 9.56
CA CYS A 183 10.84 -12.91 9.13
C CYS A 183 11.69 -14.05 9.67
N GLU A 184 13.01 -13.99 9.49
CA GLU A 184 13.96 -14.99 9.95
C GLU A 184 13.90 -15.17 11.47
N HIS A 185 13.88 -14.06 12.23
CA HIS A 185 13.71 -14.06 13.68
C HIS A 185 12.43 -14.79 14.10
N ASN A 186 11.35 -14.63 13.35
CA ASN A 186 10.08 -15.28 13.61
C ASN A 186 9.91 -16.63 12.92
N LYS A 187 11.00 -17.19 12.32
CA LYS A 187 11.03 -18.49 11.62
C LYS A 187 10.06 -18.54 10.42
N ILE A 188 9.86 -17.40 9.77
CA ILE A 188 9.09 -17.29 8.53
C ILE A 188 10.07 -17.47 7.37
N PRO A 189 9.88 -18.47 6.48
CA PRO A 189 10.72 -18.64 5.31
C PRO A 189 10.66 -17.41 4.40
N VAL A 190 11.84 -16.84 4.09
CA VAL A 190 11.94 -15.66 3.23
C VAL A 190 11.96 -16.10 1.77
N VAL A 191 10.84 -15.95 1.09
CA VAL A 191 10.66 -16.31 -0.32
C VAL A 191 9.96 -15.17 -1.07
N GLY A 192 10.43 -14.88 -2.28
CA GLY A 192 9.78 -13.87 -3.15
C GLY A 192 10.06 -12.43 -2.74
N ARG A 193 11.22 -12.15 -2.12
CA ARG A 193 11.66 -10.78 -1.81
C ARG A 193 11.79 -9.95 -3.08
N HIS A 194 11.55 -8.65 -2.92
CA HIS A 194 11.57 -7.68 -4.00
C HIS A 194 10.57 -7.97 -5.13
N HIS A 195 9.49 -8.63 -4.77
CA HIS A 195 8.29 -8.79 -5.58
C HIS A 195 7.10 -8.34 -4.73
N ALA A 196 6.33 -7.35 -5.16
CA ALA A 196 5.30 -6.71 -4.34
C ALA A 196 4.35 -7.70 -3.65
N LEU A 197 3.87 -8.75 -4.35
CA LEU A 197 3.05 -9.79 -3.72
C LEU A 197 3.86 -10.68 -2.78
N GLY A 198 5.13 -10.95 -3.08
CA GLY A 198 6.02 -11.71 -2.19
C GLY A 198 6.22 -10.99 -0.87
N ASP A 199 6.54 -9.71 -0.91
CA ASP A 199 6.74 -8.88 0.28
C ASP A 199 5.44 -8.64 1.06
N ALA A 200 4.31 -8.50 0.37
CA ALA A 200 3.00 -8.47 1.02
C ALA A 200 2.68 -9.80 1.75
N ARG A 201 3.04 -10.97 1.20
CA ARG A 201 2.89 -12.28 1.85
C ARG A 201 3.76 -12.41 3.10
N LEU A 202 5.02 -12.01 3.02
CA LEU A 202 5.94 -12.00 4.16
C LEU A 202 5.43 -11.08 5.28
N THR A 203 4.98 -9.89 4.92
CA THR A 203 4.40 -8.92 5.84
C THR A 203 3.09 -9.45 6.45
N ALA A 204 2.26 -10.18 5.69
CA ALA A 204 1.04 -10.83 6.20
C ALA A 204 1.36 -11.95 7.20
N ALA A 205 2.41 -12.73 6.95
CA ALA A 205 2.87 -13.73 7.89
C ALA A 205 3.39 -13.09 9.19
N LEU A 206 4.15 -11.99 9.11
CA LEU A 206 4.56 -11.22 10.28
C LEU A 206 3.36 -10.64 11.04
N TRP A 207 2.39 -10.08 10.34
CA TRP A 207 1.14 -9.62 10.95
C TRP A 207 0.49 -10.72 11.79
N ALA A 208 0.34 -11.93 11.23
CA ALA A 208 -0.26 -13.07 11.91
C ALA A 208 0.49 -13.44 13.21
N VAL A 209 1.82 -13.46 13.15
CA VAL A 209 2.68 -13.75 14.31
C VAL A 209 2.52 -12.66 15.39
N TYR A 210 2.54 -11.39 14.99
CA TYR A 210 2.44 -10.29 15.97
C TYR A 210 1.03 -10.17 16.55
N VAL A 211 -0.03 -10.45 15.79
CA VAL A 211 -1.40 -10.58 16.36
C VAL A 211 -1.43 -11.62 17.48
N GLU A 212 -0.80 -12.78 17.25
CA GLU A 212 -0.74 -13.84 18.30
C GLU A 212 0.07 -13.40 19.53
N LYS A 213 1.25 -12.81 19.33
CA LYS A 213 2.10 -12.32 20.44
C LYS A 213 1.38 -11.26 21.27
N LEU A 214 0.77 -10.27 20.61
CA LEU A 214 0.02 -9.21 21.28
C LEU A 214 -1.18 -9.74 22.05
N GLN A 215 -1.92 -10.70 21.50
CA GLN A 215 -3.03 -11.33 22.21
C GLN A 215 -2.58 -12.05 23.49
N LYS A 216 -1.44 -12.75 23.46
CA LYS A 216 -0.85 -13.38 24.66
C LYS A 216 -0.45 -12.34 25.72
N MET A 217 -0.17 -11.11 25.33
CA MET A 217 0.12 -9.97 26.20
C MET A 217 -1.15 -9.21 26.66
N GLY A 218 -2.35 -9.66 26.28
CA GLY A 218 -3.61 -9.00 26.59
C GLY A 218 -3.93 -7.78 25.72
N VAL A 219 -3.14 -7.53 24.63
CA VAL A 219 -3.39 -6.47 23.65
C VAL A 219 -4.24 -7.06 22.53
N THR A 220 -5.51 -6.76 22.52
CA THR A 220 -6.48 -7.45 21.66
C THR A 220 -7.11 -6.57 20.58
N THR A 221 -6.89 -5.25 20.61
CA THR A 221 -7.45 -4.29 19.65
C THR A 221 -6.41 -3.28 19.18
N LEU A 222 -6.64 -2.64 18.01
CA LEU A 222 -5.78 -1.55 17.53
C LEU A 222 -5.77 -0.36 18.49
N SER A 223 -6.86 -0.07 19.18
CA SER A 223 -6.88 1.00 20.21
C SER A 223 -5.81 0.73 21.26
N GLN A 224 -5.77 -0.48 21.81
CA GLN A 224 -4.79 -0.89 22.80
C GLN A 224 -3.34 -0.88 22.23
N VAL A 225 -3.15 -1.22 20.95
CA VAL A 225 -1.86 -1.09 20.29
C VAL A 225 -1.39 0.37 20.33
N TYR A 226 -2.25 1.31 19.92
CA TYR A 226 -1.89 2.74 19.92
C TYR A 226 -1.68 3.30 21.33
N GLU A 227 -2.47 2.88 22.32
CA GLU A 227 -2.30 3.26 23.72
C GLU A 227 -0.94 2.81 24.24
N ARG A 228 -0.55 1.56 23.95
CA ARG A 228 0.77 1.02 24.34
C ARG A 228 1.92 1.77 23.68
N LEU A 229 1.83 2.07 22.39
CA LEU A 229 2.85 2.83 21.66
C LEU A 229 3.05 4.24 22.22
N ALA A 230 2.01 4.86 22.74
CA ALA A 230 2.12 6.18 23.36
C ALA A 230 2.96 6.16 24.66
N ILE A 231 3.10 4.99 25.27
CA ILE A 231 3.84 4.79 26.54
C ILE A 231 5.28 4.31 26.27
N VAL A 232 5.47 3.51 25.23
CA VAL A 232 6.81 3.03 24.82
C VAL A 232 7.50 4.16 24.04
N ARG A 233 8.36 4.91 24.72
CA ARG A 233 9.20 5.95 24.11
C ARG A 233 10.59 5.42 23.83
#